data_b1a0f2020b8e51f56cf36807e030092f
#
_entry.id   b1a0f2020b8e51f56cf36807e030092f
#
_cell.length_a   1.000
_cell.length_b   1.000
_cell.length_c   1.000
_cell.angle_alpha   90.00
_cell.angle_beta   90.00
_cell.angle_gamma   90.00
#
_symmetry.space_group_name_H-M   'P 1'
#
loop_
_entity.id
_entity.type
_entity.pdbx_description
1 polymer ?
#
loop_
_entity_poly.entity_id
_entity_poly.type
_entity_poly.pdbx_seq_one_letter_code
_entity_poly.pdbx_strand_id
1 'polypeptide(L)'
;MGKPSTFKIITYTAFLVFTIGMVSSARGQMFEVGLFGGGTNAIGDVGRTNYIMPSGLAGGAIFKYNKSKRYAWRASMIYGQFKMNDANSDIRARRQRGFVMDNSILETSAGLEVNFTEYNLHKLGPAFTPYLYTGITYFRFDYNYFDAGAVRITGQKEGAFAIPMTVGMKLRLNQFLIFGAEIGARYTFTDNLDASNPEGSNFEQFQFGNVFSDDWYVFSGFTLTYTFGRKPCDDCFE
;
A
#
# COMPACT_ATOMS: atom_id res chain seq x y z
N MET A 1 -8.64 -17.97 -44.45
CA MET A 1 -9.14 -16.94 -43.53
C MET A 1 -9.74 -17.60 -42.29
N GLY A 2 -9.00 -17.65 -41.16
CA GLY A 2 -9.45 -18.31 -39.93
C GLY A 2 -10.52 -17.46 -39.21
N LYS A 3 -11.64 -18.08 -38.84
CA LYS A 3 -12.66 -17.44 -38.00
C LYS A 3 -12.05 -17.07 -36.63
N PRO A 4 -12.26 -15.83 -36.11
CA PRO A 4 -11.80 -15.50 -34.78
C PRO A 4 -12.51 -16.39 -33.75
N SER A 5 -11.73 -16.91 -32.79
CA SER A 5 -12.26 -17.77 -31.74
C SER A 5 -13.28 -16.99 -30.92
N THR A 6 -14.41 -17.63 -30.59
CA THR A 6 -15.52 -17.04 -29.79
C THR A 6 -15.02 -16.42 -28.47
N PHE A 7 -13.97 -16.96 -27.89
CA PHE A 7 -13.33 -16.43 -26.68
C PHE A 7 -12.73 -15.03 -26.91
N LYS A 8 -12.06 -14.78 -28.04
CA LYS A 8 -11.51 -13.44 -28.36
C LYS A 8 -12.61 -12.42 -28.58
N ILE A 9 -13.73 -12.81 -29.20
CA ILE A 9 -14.86 -11.91 -29.43
C ILE A 9 -15.47 -11.51 -28.06
N ILE A 10 -15.68 -12.45 -27.14
CA ILE A 10 -16.20 -12.18 -25.81
C ILE A 10 -15.28 -11.25 -25.02
N THR A 11 -13.96 -11.44 -25.10
CA THR A 11 -12.98 -10.59 -24.41
C THR A 11 -12.99 -9.17 -24.95
N TYR A 12 -13.05 -8.99 -26.27
CA TYR A 12 -13.14 -7.65 -26.89
C TYR A 12 -14.47 -6.97 -26.61
N THR A 13 -15.58 -7.72 -26.59
CA THR A 13 -16.90 -7.18 -26.26
C THR A 13 -16.97 -6.79 -24.80
N ALA A 14 -16.42 -7.57 -23.88
CA ALA A 14 -16.35 -7.23 -22.45
C ALA A 14 -15.47 -6.00 -22.21
N PHE A 15 -14.34 -5.88 -22.92
CA PHE A 15 -13.46 -4.71 -22.85
C PHE A 15 -14.14 -3.46 -23.41
N LEU A 16 -14.86 -3.59 -24.53
CA LEU A 16 -15.62 -2.49 -25.13
C LEU A 16 -16.78 -2.03 -24.25
N VAL A 17 -17.52 -2.95 -23.65
CA VAL A 17 -18.61 -2.63 -22.71
C VAL A 17 -18.06 -1.96 -21.45
N PHE A 18 -16.91 -2.39 -20.94
CA PHE A 18 -16.22 -1.78 -19.81
C PHE A 18 -15.76 -0.35 -20.12
N THR A 19 -15.23 -0.11 -21.33
CA THR A 19 -14.80 1.24 -21.76
C THR A 19 -15.99 2.17 -22.04
N ILE A 20 -17.10 1.68 -22.57
CA ILE A 20 -18.32 2.47 -22.80
C ILE A 20 -19.04 2.80 -21.47
N GLY A 21 -19.02 1.88 -20.49
CA GLY A 21 -19.58 2.11 -19.15
C GLY A 21 -18.86 3.24 -18.38
N MET A 22 -17.62 3.57 -18.71
CA MET A 22 -16.88 4.67 -18.09
C MET A 22 -17.23 6.06 -18.63
N VAL A 23 -18.00 6.17 -19.72
CA VAL A 23 -18.36 7.47 -20.35
C VAL A 23 -19.62 8.09 -19.73
N SER A 24 -20.34 7.38 -18.84
CA SER A 24 -21.60 7.83 -18.27
C SER A 24 -21.41 8.83 -17.12
N SER A 25 -21.60 10.11 -17.42
CA SER A 25 -21.98 11.18 -16.48
C SER A 25 -21.02 11.46 -15.32
N ALA A 26 -19.81 11.98 -15.65
CA ALA A 26 -18.98 12.66 -14.65
C ALA A 26 -19.61 14.02 -14.24
N ARG A 27 -20.63 13.98 -13.39
CA ARG A 27 -21.14 15.17 -12.71
C ARG A 27 -20.17 15.51 -11.59
N GLY A 28 -19.35 16.53 -11.77
CA GLY A 28 -18.63 17.21 -10.70
C GLY A 28 -17.64 16.40 -9.85
N GLN A 29 -17.22 15.25 -10.32
CA GLN A 29 -16.36 14.34 -9.57
C GLN A 29 -14.94 14.41 -10.10
N MET A 30 -13.97 14.56 -9.21
CA MET A 30 -12.57 14.59 -9.59
C MET A 30 -11.88 13.27 -9.22
N PHE A 31 -11.23 12.71 -10.21
CA PHE A 31 -10.40 11.54 -10.05
C PHE A 31 -8.94 11.98 -9.96
N GLU A 32 -8.16 11.23 -9.21
CA GLU A 32 -6.71 11.34 -9.17
C GLU A 32 -6.10 10.00 -9.53
N VAL A 33 -5.09 10.02 -10.37
CA VAL A 33 -4.20 8.89 -10.62
C VAL A 33 -2.77 9.34 -10.36
N GLY A 34 -1.97 8.50 -9.73
CA GLY A 34 -0.61 8.88 -9.41
C GLY A 34 0.26 7.74 -8.98
N LEU A 35 1.48 8.09 -8.62
CA LEU A 35 2.52 7.17 -8.20
C LEU A 35 2.89 7.43 -6.73
N PHE A 36 3.28 6.37 -6.06
CA PHE A 36 3.97 6.37 -4.78
C PHE A 36 5.42 5.95 -5.00
N GLY A 37 6.35 6.62 -4.33
CA GLY A 37 7.74 6.24 -4.28
C GLY A 37 8.32 6.50 -2.90
N GLY A 38 9.02 5.52 -2.33
CA GLY A 38 9.55 5.65 -0.98
C GLY A 38 10.27 4.40 -0.52
N GLY A 39 10.22 4.17 0.78
CA GLY A 39 10.81 3.01 1.42
C GLY A 39 9.82 2.24 2.26
N THR A 40 10.20 1.01 2.59
CA THR A 40 9.46 0.12 3.47
C THR A 40 10.37 -0.48 4.52
N ASN A 41 9.79 -0.79 5.68
CA ASN A 41 10.39 -1.61 6.72
C ASN A 41 9.31 -2.49 7.36
N ALA A 42 9.72 -3.62 7.89
CA ALA A 42 8.87 -4.49 8.70
C ALA A 42 9.33 -4.47 10.16
N ILE A 43 8.39 -4.79 11.04
CA ILE A 43 8.55 -4.83 12.49
C ILE A 43 7.91 -6.13 12.95
N GLY A 44 8.73 -7.01 13.49
CA GLY A 44 8.36 -8.33 13.99
C GLY A 44 9.37 -8.81 15.01
N ASP A 45 9.56 -10.11 15.08
CA ASP A 45 10.51 -10.76 15.99
C ASP A 45 11.95 -10.76 15.48
N VAL A 46 12.17 -10.47 14.20
CA VAL A 46 13.49 -10.35 13.57
C VAL A 46 13.80 -8.88 13.27
N GLY A 47 15.06 -8.48 13.47
CA GLY A 47 15.56 -7.17 13.11
C GLY A 47 15.26 -6.06 14.12
N ARG A 48 15.11 -4.84 13.61
CA ARG A 48 14.90 -3.62 14.38
C ARG A 48 13.47 -3.52 14.89
N THR A 49 13.31 -2.76 15.98
CA THR A 49 12.00 -2.42 16.56
C THR A 49 11.52 -1.01 16.20
N ASN A 50 12.28 -0.27 15.39
CA ASN A 50 11.96 1.09 14.99
C ASN A 50 10.80 1.12 13.99
N TYR A 51 9.77 1.94 14.25
CA TYR A 51 8.58 2.03 13.40
C TYR A 51 8.83 2.69 12.03
N ILE A 52 9.69 3.69 11.99
CA ILE A 52 9.97 4.45 10.76
C ILE A 52 11.46 4.40 10.47
N MET A 53 11.90 3.33 9.84
CA MET A 53 13.30 3.15 9.45
C MET A 53 13.39 2.29 8.18
N PRO A 54 13.14 2.89 7.01
CA PRO A 54 13.14 2.15 5.75
C PRO A 54 14.41 1.34 5.56
N SER A 55 14.23 0.06 5.28
CA SER A 55 15.31 -0.90 5.01
C SER A 55 15.32 -1.39 3.56
N GLY A 56 14.31 -1.01 2.78
CA GLY A 56 14.20 -1.29 1.36
C GLY A 56 13.38 -0.25 0.62
N LEU A 57 13.27 -0.41 -0.68
CA LEU A 57 12.53 0.50 -1.56
C LEU A 57 11.08 0.04 -1.73
N ALA A 58 10.19 1.00 -1.95
CA ALA A 58 8.81 0.77 -2.30
C ALA A 58 8.34 1.71 -3.41
N GLY A 59 7.46 1.19 -4.27
CA GLY A 59 6.87 1.97 -5.35
C GLY A 59 5.52 1.39 -5.77
N GLY A 60 4.64 2.24 -6.26
CA GLY A 60 3.32 1.78 -6.65
C GLY A 60 2.45 2.85 -7.30
N ALA A 61 1.21 2.46 -7.56
CA ALA A 61 0.19 3.31 -8.17
C ALA A 61 -0.93 3.60 -7.18
N ILE A 62 -1.50 4.79 -7.27
CA ILE A 62 -2.61 5.27 -6.45
C ILE A 62 -3.72 5.78 -7.36
N PHE A 63 -4.94 5.43 -7.03
CA PHE A 63 -6.15 5.99 -7.62
C PHE A 63 -7.03 6.56 -6.52
N LYS A 64 -7.55 7.78 -6.72
CA LYS A 64 -8.47 8.41 -5.78
C LYS A 64 -9.72 8.92 -6.50
N TYR A 65 -10.83 8.81 -5.79
CA TYR A 65 -12.11 9.37 -6.17
C TYR A 65 -12.54 10.39 -5.10
N ASN A 66 -12.35 11.67 -5.39
CA ASN A 66 -12.67 12.78 -4.48
C ASN A 66 -14.18 13.02 -4.45
N LYS A 67 -14.88 12.40 -3.50
CA LYS A 67 -16.33 12.52 -3.34
C LYS A 67 -16.72 13.88 -2.76
N SER A 68 -15.87 14.48 -1.94
CA SER A 68 -16.10 15.80 -1.33
C SER A 68 -14.78 16.53 -1.05
N LYS A 69 -14.86 17.77 -0.60
CA LYS A 69 -13.69 18.56 -0.13
C LYS A 69 -13.01 17.93 1.10
N ARG A 70 -13.71 17.03 1.82
CA ARG A 70 -13.25 16.45 3.09
C ARG A 70 -12.84 14.99 2.98
N TYR A 71 -13.32 14.22 2.01
CA TYR A 71 -13.00 12.81 1.90
C TYR A 71 -12.94 12.32 0.46
N ALA A 72 -12.10 11.32 0.26
CA ALA A 72 -11.90 10.62 -0.99
C ALA A 72 -11.84 9.10 -0.77
N TRP A 73 -12.38 8.33 -1.70
CA TRP A 73 -12.08 6.91 -1.81
C TRP A 73 -10.71 6.75 -2.45
N ARG A 74 -9.88 5.92 -1.84
CA ARG A 74 -8.54 5.65 -2.34
C ARG A 74 -8.36 4.16 -2.55
N ALA A 75 -7.79 3.79 -3.70
CA ALA A 75 -7.25 2.47 -3.98
C ALA A 75 -5.78 2.61 -4.33
N SER A 76 -4.96 1.64 -3.93
CA SER A 76 -3.54 1.64 -4.25
C SER A 76 -3.00 0.23 -4.45
N MET A 77 -1.95 0.11 -5.26
CA MET A 77 -1.17 -1.10 -5.44
C MET A 77 0.30 -0.74 -5.29
N ILE A 78 0.96 -1.29 -4.27
CA ILE A 78 2.33 -0.94 -3.89
C ILE A 78 3.16 -2.22 -3.80
N TYR A 79 4.33 -2.22 -4.42
CA TYR A 79 5.35 -3.23 -4.23
C TYR A 79 6.46 -2.65 -3.36
N GLY A 80 6.90 -3.40 -2.36
CA GLY A 80 7.99 -3.03 -1.46
C GLY A 80 8.92 -4.20 -1.18
N GLN A 81 10.18 -3.89 -0.93
CA GLN A 81 11.17 -4.84 -0.46
C GLN A 81 11.72 -4.33 0.87
N PHE A 82 11.98 -5.22 1.81
CA PHE A 82 12.60 -4.85 3.08
C PHE A 82 13.60 -5.89 3.52
N LYS A 83 14.55 -5.42 4.34
CA LYS A 83 15.59 -6.23 4.96
C LYS A 83 15.46 -6.16 6.46
N MET A 84 15.50 -7.33 7.09
CA MET A 84 15.51 -7.47 8.54
C MET A 84 16.86 -8.05 8.96
N ASN A 85 17.52 -7.40 9.92
CA ASN A 85 18.84 -7.82 10.41
C ASN A 85 18.93 -7.59 11.92
N ASP A 86 19.07 -8.66 12.65
CA ASP A 86 19.19 -8.68 14.11
C ASP A 86 20.42 -7.92 14.63
N ALA A 87 21.50 -7.82 13.85
CA ALA A 87 22.68 -7.06 14.24
C ALA A 87 22.36 -5.55 14.46
N ASN A 88 21.31 -5.07 13.81
CA ASN A 88 20.85 -3.69 13.92
C ASN A 88 19.76 -3.49 15.01
N SER A 89 19.39 -4.52 15.75
CA SER A 89 18.36 -4.45 16.78
C SER A 89 18.86 -3.82 18.07
N ASP A 90 17.99 -3.10 18.77
CA ASP A 90 18.27 -2.58 20.12
C ASP A 90 18.22 -3.67 21.18
N ILE A 91 17.60 -4.83 20.87
CA ILE A 91 17.47 -5.97 21.77
C ILE A 91 18.72 -6.82 21.71
N ARG A 92 19.41 -6.98 22.87
CA ARG A 92 20.66 -7.74 22.98
C ARG A 92 20.51 -9.20 22.53
N ALA A 93 19.41 -9.86 22.88
CA ALA A 93 19.16 -11.26 22.51
C ALA A 93 19.08 -11.44 20.98
N ARG A 94 18.43 -10.52 20.26
CA ARG A 94 18.37 -10.53 18.80
C ARG A 94 19.76 -10.35 18.20
N ARG A 95 20.57 -9.38 18.68
CA ARG A 95 21.96 -9.19 18.20
C ARG A 95 22.82 -10.44 18.40
N GLN A 96 22.61 -11.19 19.47
CA GLN A 96 23.35 -12.43 19.72
C GLN A 96 22.87 -13.57 18.81
N ARG A 97 21.59 -13.60 18.46
CA ARG A 97 21.00 -14.57 17.52
C ARG A 97 21.48 -14.32 16.08
N GLY A 98 21.54 -13.07 15.64
CA GLY A 98 22.14 -12.65 14.38
C GLY A 98 21.39 -13.04 13.11
N PHE A 99 20.08 -13.17 13.17
CA PHE A 99 19.26 -13.52 12.00
C PHE A 99 19.23 -12.39 10.99
N VAL A 100 19.26 -12.76 9.72
CA VAL A 100 19.15 -11.82 8.58
C VAL A 100 18.22 -12.42 7.55
N MET A 101 17.25 -11.61 7.08
CA MET A 101 16.36 -11.99 6.01
C MET A 101 15.99 -10.80 5.13
N ASP A 102 15.68 -11.11 3.88
CA ASP A 102 15.06 -10.20 2.92
C ASP A 102 13.68 -10.74 2.56
N ASN A 103 12.69 -9.86 2.39
CA ASN A 103 11.37 -10.24 1.94
C ASN A 103 10.79 -9.16 1.01
N SER A 104 9.76 -9.53 0.26
CA SER A 104 9.04 -8.64 -0.63
C SER A 104 7.54 -8.68 -0.37
N ILE A 105 6.89 -7.53 -0.51
CA ILE A 105 5.43 -7.39 -0.35
C ILE A 105 4.84 -6.80 -1.62
N LEU A 106 3.76 -7.41 -2.10
CA LEU A 106 2.85 -6.80 -3.05
C LEU A 106 1.51 -6.55 -2.37
N GLU A 107 1.22 -5.29 -2.12
CA GLU A 107 0.02 -4.81 -1.43
C GLU A 107 -1.02 -4.28 -2.42
N THR A 108 -2.30 -4.62 -2.21
CA THR A 108 -3.45 -3.95 -2.80
C THR A 108 -4.36 -3.47 -1.68
N SER A 109 -4.69 -2.18 -1.67
CA SER A 109 -5.42 -1.53 -0.59
C SER A 109 -6.57 -0.70 -1.13
N ALA A 110 -7.69 -0.66 -0.40
CA ALA A 110 -8.84 0.18 -0.70
C ALA A 110 -9.44 0.74 0.60
N GLY A 111 -9.80 2.02 0.61
CA GLY A 111 -10.31 2.66 1.81
C GLY A 111 -10.69 4.12 1.64
N LEU A 112 -10.77 4.80 2.77
CA LEU A 112 -11.18 6.18 2.88
C LEU A 112 -10.01 7.08 3.29
N GLU A 113 -9.79 8.14 2.52
CA GLU A 113 -8.88 9.24 2.85
C GLU A 113 -9.70 10.43 3.34
N VAL A 114 -9.41 10.94 4.53
CA VAL A 114 -10.11 12.05 5.18
C VAL A 114 -9.16 13.23 5.33
N ASN A 115 -9.53 14.37 4.76
CA ASN A 115 -8.79 15.62 4.82
C ASN A 115 -9.14 16.40 6.10
N PHE A 116 -8.15 16.88 6.82
CA PHE A 116 -8.37 17.71 8.02
C PHE A 116 -8.91 19.10 7.70
N THR A 117 -8.50 19.65 6.56
CA THR A 117 -9.00 20.92 6.05
C THR A 117 -9.78 20.72 4.76
N GLU A 118 -10.61 21.69 4.40
CA GLU A 118 -11.31 21.64 3.10
C GLU A 118 -10.32 21.73 1.95
N TYR A 119 -10.23 20.66 1.20
CA TYR A 119 -9.36 20.55 0.05
C TYR A 119 -10.16 20.71 -1.23
N ASN A 120 -10.38 21.96 -1.64
CA ASN A 120 -11.14 22.27 -2.85
C ASN A 120 -10.25 22.20 -4.08
N LEU A 121 -10.45 21.17 -4.92
CA LEU A 121 -9.69 20.96 -6.16
C LEU A 121 -10.08 21.93 -7.28
N HIS A 122 -11.20 22.67 -7.12
CA HIS A 122 -11.70 23.62 -8.12
C HIS A 122 -11.17 25.05 -7.91
N LYS A 123 -10.78 25.40 -6.69
CA LYS A 123 -10.24 26.71 -6.37
C LYS A 123 -8.85 26.90 -6.96
N LEU A 124 -8.58 28.02 -7.59
CA LEU A 124 -7.23 28.37 -8.07
C LEU A 124 -6.29 28.67 -6.91
N GLY A 125 -5.00 28.37 -7.08
CA GLY A 125 -3.95 28.65 -6.10
C GLY A 125 -3.49 27.42 -5.29
N PRO A 126 -2.46 27.57 -4.46
CA PRO A 126 -1.94 26.51 -3.63
C PRO A 126 -2.97 26.07 -2.60
N ALA A 127 -3.10 24.79 -2.38
CA ALA A 127 -3.93 24.22 -1.33
C ALA A 127 -3.12 23.14 -0.61
N PHE A 128 -3.19 23.17 0.73
CA PHE A 128 -2.50 22.23 1.60
C PHE A 128 -3.50 21.60 2.56
N THR A 129 -3.37 20.30 2.79
CA THR A 129 -4.13 19.61 3.84
C THR A 129 -3.37 18.40 4.36
N PRO A 130 -3.31 18.22 5.68
CA PRO A 130 -3.03 16.93 6.27
C PRO A 130 -4.20 15.98 6.02
N TYR A 131 -3.95 14.68 6.00
CA TYR A 131 -4.99 13.67 5.85
C TYR A 131 -4.68 12.40 6.61
N LEU A 132 -5.72 11.63 6.86
CA LEU A 132 -5.66 10.25 7.34
C LEU A 132 -6.24 9.33 6.28
N TYR A 133 -5.64 8.16 6.13
CA TYR A 133 -6.17 7.08 5.29
C TYR A 133 -6.25 5.79 6.09
N THR A 134 -7.38 5.11 5.97
CA THR A 134 -7.62 3.77 6.52
C THR A 134 -8.54 2.97 5.60
N GLY A 135 -8.53 1.65 5.75
CA GLY A 135 -9.33 0.77 4.90
C GLY A 135 -9.02 -0.70 5.13
N ILE A 136 -9.03 -1.45 4.06
CA ILE A 136 -8.67 -2.86 4.03
C ILE A 136 -7.53 -3.04 3.03
N THR A 137 -6.56 -3.83 3.41
CA THR A 137 -5.41 -4.20 2.60
C THR A 137 -5.34 -5.72 2.49
N TYR A 138 -5.11 -6.22 1.29
CA TYR A 138 -4.64 -7.58 1.03
C TYR A 138 -3.23 -7.51 0.50
N PHE A 139 -2.32 -8.28 1.08
CA PHE A 139 -0.93 -8.33 0.63
C PHE A 139 -0.44 -9.75 0.48
N ARG A 140 0.57 -9.93 -0.38
CA ARG A 140 1.29 -11.19 -0.61
C ARG A 140 2.75 -10.98 -0.33
N PHE A 141 3.38 -11.94 0.33
CA PHE A 141 4.78 -11.93 0.70
C PHE A 141 5.43 -13.29 0.46
N ASP A 142 6.76 -13.35 0.48
CA ASP A 142 7.49 -14.58 0.29
C ASP A 142 7.47 -15.41 1.59
N TYR A 143 6.93 -16.62 1.50
CA TYR A 143 6.86 -17.55 2.63
C TYR A 143 8.22 -18.18 2.90
N ASN A 144 8.84 -17.80 3.98
CA ASN A 144 10.14 -18.27 4.41
C ASN A 144 10.08 -18.75 5.87
N TYR A 145 11.11 -19.47 6.33
CA TYR A 145 11.29 -19.83 7.72
C TYR A 145 12.78 -19.97 8.05
N PHE A 146 13.12 -19.96 9.34
CA PHE A 146 14.49 -20.18 9.80
C PHE A 146 14.72 -21.65 10.17
N ASP A 147 15.83 -22.22 9.70
CA ASP A 147 16.32 -23.54 10.08
C ASP A 147 17.81 -23.45 10.39
N ALA A 148 18.19 -23.85 11.61
CA ALA A 148 19.56 -23.81 12.11
C ALA A 148 20.25 -22.43 11.93
N GLY A 149 19.49 -21.34 12.06
CA GLY A 149 20.00 -19.96 11.94
C GLY A 149 20.06 -19.40 10.52
N ALA A 150 19.68 -20.19 9.52
CA ALA A 150 19.65 -19.74 8.12
C ALA A 150 18.19 -19.68 7.60
N VAL A 151 17.91 -18.66 6.77
CA VAL A 151 16.63 -18.53 6.08
C VAL A 151 16.49 -19.64 5.04
N ARG A 152 15.38 -20.35 5.09
CA ARG A 152 14.95 -21.31 4.06
C ARG A 152 13.94 -20.66 3.14
N ILE A 153 14.35 -20.43 1.90
CA ILE A 153 13.51 -19.88 0.85
C ILE A 153 12.68 -21.02 0.27
N THR A 154 11.36 -20.95 0.47
CA THR A 154 10.44 -22.01 -0.02
C THR A 154 10.04 -21.79 -1.48
N GLY A 155 10.16 -20.57 -2.00
CA GLY A 155 9.64 -20.18 -3.32
C GLY A 155 8.11 -20.04 -3.35
N GLN A 156 7.45 -20.21 -2.23
CA GLN A 156 6.01 -20.04 -2.09
C GLN A 156 5.68 -18.60 -1.66
N LYS A 157 4.46 -18.16 -1.97
CA LYS A 157 3.94 -16.85 -1.52
C LYS A 157 2.72 -17.09 -0.67
N GLU A 158 2.68 -16.37 0.44
CA GLU A 158 1.53 -16.34 1.33
C GLU A 158 0.77 -15.02 1.17
N GLY A 159 -0.53 -15.03 1.50
CA GLY A 159 -1.38 -13.86 1.43
C GLY A 159 -2.12 -13.64 2.72
N ALA A 160 -2.11 -12.39 3.21
CA ALA A 160 -2.80 -12.00 4.43
C ALA A 160 -3.52 -10.67 4.27
N PHE A 161 -4.40 -10.38 5.23
CA PHE A 161 -5.06 -9.09 5.33
C PHE A 161 -4.33 -8.18 6.32
N ALA A 162 -4.52 -6.88 6.15
CA ALA A 162 -4.04 -5.87 7.08
C ALA A 162 -4.98 -4.66 7.12
N ILE A 163 -4.87 -3.87 8.19
CA ILE A 163 -5.53 -2.58 8.33
C ILE A 163 -4.49 -1.48 8.11
N PRO A 164 -4.60 -0.68 7.04
CA PRO A 164 -3.71 0.44 6.81
C PRO A 164 -4.09 1.63 7.69
N MET A 165 -3.10 2.22 8.32
CA MET A 165 -3.19 3.46 9.11
C MET A 165 -2.15 4.43 8.57
N THR A 166 -2.56 5.35 7.70
CA THR A 166 -1.64 6.28 7.04
C THR A 166 -1.95 7.71 7.45
N VAL A 167 -0.91 8.42 7.83
CA VAL A 167 -0.92 9.87 8.03
C VAL A 167 -0.12 10.50 6.92
N GLY A 168 -0.65 11.53 6.31
CA GLY A 168 0.04 12.24 5.24
C GLY A 168 -0.34 13.71 5.16
N MET A 169 0.36 14.38 4.29
CA MET A 169 0.05 15.74 3.89
C MET A 169 0.10 15.83 2.37
N LYS A 170 -0.72 16.69 1.80
CA LYS A 170 -0.73 16.95 0.36
C LYS A 170 -0.79 18.43 0.04
N LEU A 171 -0.04 18.80 -0.99
CA LEU A 171 0.09 20.15 -1.50
C LEU A 171 -0.24 20.14 -2.99
N ARG A 172 -1.17 21.00 -3.40
CA ARG A 172 -1.43 21.21 -4.82
C ARG A 172 -0.36 22.11 -5.42
N LEU A 173 0.40 21.57 -6.37
CA LEU A 173 1.45 22.30 -7.09
C LEU A 173 0.85 23.19 -8.19
N ASN A 174 -0.14 22.66 -8.91
CA ASN A 174 -0.89 23.38 -9.93
C ASN A 174 -2.31 22.80 -10.07
N GLN A 175 -3.05 23.17 -11.10
CA GLN A 175 -4.44 22.73 -11.32
C GLN A 175 -4.58 21.20 -11.48
N PHE A 176 -3.50 20.52 -11.88
CA PHE A 176 -3.53 19.11 -12.24
C PHE A 176 -2.64 18.24 -11.35
N LEU A 177 -1.62 18.81 -10.70
CA LEU A 177 -0.63 18.06 -9.97
C LEU A 177 -0.71 18.33 -8.47
N ILE A 178 -0.74 17.22 -7.71
CA ILE A 178 -0.71 17.22 -6.26
C ILE A 178 0.49 16.41 -5.82
N PHE A 179 1.33 17.00 -5.00
CA PHE A 179 2.43 16.36 -4.32
C PHE A 179 2.01 16.01 -2.89
N GLY A 180 2.37 14.83 -2.41
CA GLY A 180 2.13 14.41 -1.05
C GLY A 180 3.33 13.74 -0.42
N ALA A 181 3.35 13.73 0.91
CA ALA A 181 4.24 12.93 1.73
C ALA A 181 3.39 12.14 2.72
N GLU A 182 3.71 10.87 2.90
CA GLU A 182 2.92 9.99 3.78
C GLU A 182 3.78 8.95 4.48
N ILE A 183 3.32 8.58 5.67
CA ILE A 183 3.81 7.46 6.45
C ILE A 183 2.59 6.62 6.83
N GLY A 184 2.64 5.34 6.52
CA GLY A 184 1.52 4.44 6.78
C GLY A 184 1.99 3.12 7.36
N ALA A 185 1.55 2.83 8.57
CA ALA A 185 1.69 1.52 9.19
C ALA A 185 0.55 0.61 8.74
N ARG A 186 0.83 -0.69 8.69
CA ARG A 186 -0.14 -1.75 8.42
C ARG A 186 -0.09 -2.74 9.58
N TYR A 187 -1.19 -2.83 10.28
CA TYR A 187 -1.42 -3.90 11.24
C TYR A 187 -1.82 -5.14 10.45
N THR A 188 -0.99 -6.17 10.44
CA THR A 188 -1.27 -7.40 9.70
C THR A 188 -2.02 -8.41 10.56
N PHE A 189 -2.66 -9.38 9.94
CA PHE A 189 -3.26 -10.53 10.60
C PHE A 189 -2.44 -11.79 10.32
N THR A 190 -1.11 -11.66 10.38
CA THR A 190 -0.15 -12.75 10.27
C THR A 190 1.08 -12.46 11.11
N ASP A 191 1.70 -13.49 11.63
CA ASP A 191 2.93 -13.46 12.44
C ASP A 191 4.09 -14.15 11.71
N ASN A 192 4.01 -14.27 10.38
CA ASN A 192 5.05 -14.92 9.58
C ASN A 192 5.68 -14.01 8.50
N LEU A 193 5.47 -12.70 8.58
CA LEU A 193 6.08 -11.75 7.66
C LEU A 193 7.61 -11.71 7.82
N ASP A 194 8.08 -11.94 9.04
CA ASP A 194 9.49 -11.98 9.42
C ASP A 194 10.07 -13.41 9.49
N ALA A 195 9.31 -14.43 9.02
CA ALA A 195 9.69 -15.84 9.03
C ALA A 195 9.86 -16.45 10.44
N SER A 196 9.27 -15.83 11.48
CA SER A 196 9.38 -16.32 12.88
C SER A 196 8.37 -17.41 13.20
N ASN A 197 7.18 -17.37 12.60
CA ASN A 197 6.07 -18.26 12.92
C ASN A 197 5.47 -18.94 11.67
N PRO A 198 6.21 -19.85 11.02
CA PRO A 198 5.71 -20.58 9.87
C PRO A 198 4.53 -21.48 10.25
N GLU A 199 3.46 -21.45 9.45
CA GLU A 199 2.24 -22.21 9.70
C GLU A 199 2.35 -23.68 9.25
N GLY A 200 1.69 -24.58 10.00
CA GLY A 200 1.56 -26.01 9.70
C GLY A 200 2.31 -26.92 10.67
N SER A 201 1.76 -28.10 10.93
CA SER A 201 2.28 -29.07 11.90
C SER A 201 3.73 -29.53 11.64
N ASN A 202 4.20 -29.45 10.40
CA ASN A 202 5.57 -29.80 10.05
C ASN A 202 6.58 -28.67 10.36
N PHE A 203 6.11 -27.48 10.70
CA PHE A 203 6.93 -26.30 10.90
C PHE A 203 6.96 -25.81 12.36
N GLU A 204 6.19 -26.42 13.27
CA GLU A 204 6.14 -26.04 14.69
C GLU A 204 7.53 -25.98 15.35
N GLN A 205 8.43 -26.86 14.95
CA GLN A 205 9.82 -26.90 15.47
C GLN A 205 10.68 -25.71 15.02
N PHE A 206 10.24 -24.92 14.05
CA PHE A 206 10.95 -23.77 13.52
C PHE A 206 10.37 -22.45 14.02
N GLN A 207 9.28 -22.49 14.78
CA GLN A 207 8.65 -21.31 15.36
C GLN A 207 9.49 -20.76 16.51
N PHE A 208 9.61 -19.45 16.57
CA PHE A 208 10.28 -18.73 17.65
C PHE A 208 9.68 -17.34 17.81
N GLY A 209 10.03 -16.65 18.89
CA GLY A 209 9.55 -15.29 19.14
C GLY A 209 8.24 -15.23 19.90
N ASN A 210 7.47 -14.17 19.69
CA ASN A 210 6.21 -13.93 20.39
C ASN A 210 5.02 -14.25 19.51
N VAL A 211 4.56 -15.47 19.53
CA VAL A 211 3.40 -15.99 18.75
C VAL A 211 2.04 -15.30 19.06
N PHE A 212 1.99 -14.36 19.99
CA PHE A 212 0.79 -13.59 20.34
C PHE A 212 0.80 -12.17 19.78
N SER A 213 1.78 -11.82 18.94
CA SER A 213 1.95 -10.48 18.42
C SER A 213 2.10 -10.51 16.91
N ASP A 214 1.05 -10.13 16.20
CA ASP A 214 1.10 -10.01 14.76
C ASP A 214 2.17 -9.01 14.29
N ASP A 215 2.72 -9.25 13.11
CA ASP A 215 3.73 -8.41 12.48
C ASP A 215 3.14 -7.10 11.95
N TRP A 216 4.01 -6.11 11.79
CA TRP A 216 3.68 -4.83 11.19
C TRP A 216 4.64 -4.53 10.03
N TYR A 217 4.17 -3.78 9.05
CA TYR A 217 5.06 -3.13 8.10
C TYR A 217 4.66 -1.67 7.85
N VAL A 218 5.62 -0.88 7.44
CA VAL A 218 5.46 0.55 7.25
C VAL A 218 5.96 0.95 5.87
N PHE A 219 5.15 1.73 5.17
CA PHE A 219 5.61 2.49 4.01
C PHE A 219 5.77 3.96 4.38
N SER A 220 6.88 4.56 3.96
CA SER A 220 7.12 5.99 4.10
C SER A 220 7.66 6.56 2.79
N GLY A 221 7.06 7.65 2.31
CA GLY A 221 7.47 8.18 1.02
C GLY A 221 6.62 9.33 0.52
N PHE A 222 6.71 9.53 -0.78
CA PHE A 222 6.09 10.64 -1.48
C PHE A 222 5.09 10.12 -2.51
N THR A 223 4.08 10.93 -2.76
CA THR A 223 3.08 10.69 -3.80
C THR A 223 3.07 11.85 -4.79
N LEU A 224 2.88 11.54 -6.05
CA LEU A 224 2.60 12.53 -7.09
C LEU A 224 1.37 12.09 -7.86
N THR A 225 0.29 12.86 -7.75
CA THR A 225 -0.98 12.54 -8.39
C THR A 225 -1.38 13.59 -9.41
N TYR A 226 -2.00 13.12 -10.49
CA TYR A 226 -2.60 13.94 -11.53
C TYR A 226 -4.12 13.91 -11.40
N THR A 227 -4.75 15.08 -11.33
CA THR A 227 -6.20 15.21 -11.20
C THR A 227 -6.86 15.41 -12.57
N PHE A 228 -7.98 14.73 -12.78
CA PHE A 228 -8.78 14.84 -14.01
C PHE A 228 -10.28 14.74 -13.69
N GLY A 229 -11.10 15.15 -14.65
CA GLY A 229 -12.55 15.21 -14.54
C GLY A 229 -13.07 16.62 -14.83
N ARG A 230 -14.38 16.74 -15.08
CA ARG A 230 -15.01 18.05 -15.31
C ARG A 230 -15.14 18.80 -14.00
N LYS A 231 -14.71 20.08 -14.01
CA LYS A 231 -15.00 21.02 -12.92
C LYS A 231 -16.50 21.26 -12.87
N PRO A 232 -17.20 21.13 -11.72
CA PRO A 232 -18.51 21.73 -11.57
C PRO A 232 -18.36 23.25 -11.67
N CYS A 233 -19.26 23.91 -12.36
CA CYS A 233 -19.39 25.36 -12.27
C CYS A 233 -19.87 25.70 -10.87
N ASP A 234 -18.97 26.08 -9.95
CA ASP A 234 -19.35 26.60 -8.65
C ASP A 234 -19.93 28.04 -8.75
N ASP A 235 -19.72 28.74 -9.87
CA ASP A 235 -20.11 30.15 -10.08
C ASP A 235 -21.10 30.34 -11.27
N CYS A 236 -21.84 29.32 -11.69
CA CYS A 236 -22.77 29.44 -12.80
C CYS A 236 -24.18 29.92 -12.39
N PHE A 237 -24.39 30.27 -11.12
CA PHE A 237 -25.66 30.77 -10.56
C PHE A 237 -25.43 31.94 -9.60
N GLU A 238 -24.83 33.03 -10.07
CA GLU A 238 -25.07 34.37 -9.59
C GLU A 238 -25.82 35.19 -10.63
#